data_4aac036b97e2eb6e2ce42a37647461cf
#
_entry.id   4aac036b97e2eb6e2ce42a37647461cf
#
_cell.length_a   1.000
_cell.length_b   1.000
_cell.length_c   1.000
_cell.angle_alpha   90.00
_cell.angle_beta   90.00
_cell.angle_gamma   90.00
#
_symmetry.space_group_name_H-M   'P 1'
#
loop_
_entity.id
_entity.type
_entity.pdbx_description
1 polymer ?
#
loop_
_entity_poly.entity_id
_entity_poly.type
_entity_poly.pdbx_seq_one_letter_code
_entity_poly.pdbx_strand_id
1 'polypeptide(L)'
;MRVLALDTTTREGSVALVENKRIVDVRRGDGSRTHALRLPGEIVTLTDAHRWRLSDIDLYAVASGPGSFTGLRIGIATIQGLASVHRRRVVGISALEALAYAASADLVPGARIAAWMDAHRRDVFTALYQVTGEGPFSRAHLSAIEDAAVSSPTAVLARWQLLDPAFSATFVGDGAVLYESAIVATSPANVVKPLPDLAGAIGVLAEERASEAVAPSAIRPLYVRRPDAELARDEKLLAAKESSKGM
;
A
#
# COMPACT_ATOMS: atom_id res chain seq x y z
N MET A 1 10.91 6.05 19.07
CA MET A 1 11.33 4.88 18.26
C MET A 1 11.66 5.39 16.87
N ARG A 2 12.76 4.90 16.28
CA ARG A 2 13.20 5.25 14.92
C ARG A 2 12.79 4.18 13.95
N VAL A 3 12.06 4.56 12.91
CA VAL A 3 11.56 3.64 11.88
C VAL A 3 12.14 4.02 10.53
N LEU A 4 12.64 3.03 9.77
CA LEU A 4 12.91 3.14 8.35
C LEU A 4 11.78 2.43 7.59
N ALA A 5 11.09 3.16 6.72
CA ALA A 5 9.96 2.65 5.96
C ALA A 5 10.20 2.70 4.45
N LEU A 6 9.74 1.67 3.75
CA LEU A 6 9.82 1.56 2.28
C LEU A 6 8.44 1.35 1.67
N ASP A 7 8.21 2.05 0.56
CA ASP A 7 7.17 1.72 -0.42
C ASP A 7 7.82 1.40 -1.77
N THR A 8 7.46 0.25 -2.33
CA THR A 8 7.87 -0.19 -3.67
C THR A 8 6.68 -0.72 -4.47
N THR A 9 5.47 -0.34 -4.08
CA THR A 9 4.23 -0.81 -4.69
C THR A 9 3.94 -0.15 -6.03
N THR A 10 4.49 1.04 -6.25
CA THR A 10 4.39 1.80 -7.48
C THR A 10 5.76 1.95 -8.16
N ARG A 11 5.80 2.56 -9.35
CA ARG A 11 7.03 2.70 -10.13
C ARG A 11 8.06 3.61 -9.44
N GLU A 12 7.63 4.73 -8.91
CA GLU A 12 8.47 5.64 -8.15
C GLU A 12 8.77 5.07 -6.76
N GLY A 13 7.74 4.67 -6.03
CA GLY A 13 7.85 4.30 -4.64
C GLY A 13 8.42 5.41 -3.77
N SER A 14 8.74 5.12 -2.53
CA SER A 14 9.33 6.09 -1.61
C SER A 14 10.10 5.41 -0.48
N VAL A 15 10.96 6.19 0.19
CA VAL A 15 11.65 5.82 1.43
C VAL A 15 11.41 6.90 2.47
N ALA A 16 11.28 6.54 3.76
CA ALA A 16 11.03 7.50 4.81
C ALA A 16 11.74 7.14 6.12
N LEU A 17 12.07 8.18 6.87
CA LEU A 17 12.45 8.11 8.28
C LEU A 17 11.31 8.65 9.14
N VAL A 18 10.94 7.90 10.15
CA VAL A 18 9.91 8.29 11.13
C VAL A 18 10.51 8.18 12.53
N GLU A 19 10.26 9.16 13.38
CA GLU A 19 10.67 9.13 14.78
C GLU A 19 9.51 9.60 15.67
N ASN A 20 9.12 8.74 16.61
CA ASN A 20 8.05 9.04 17.57
C ASN A 20 6.75 9.48 16.85
N LYS A 21 6.31 8.68 15.87
CA LYS A 21 5.12 8.89 15.03
C LYS A 21 5.15 10.17 14.16
N ARG A 22 6.31 10.80 14.02
CA ARG A 22 6.50 11.97 13.16
C ARG A 22 7.38 11.61 11.97
N ILE A 23 6.94 11.96 10.79
CA ILE A 23 7.73 11.83 9.57
C ILE A 23 8.88 12.84 9.66
N VAL A 24 10.10 12.34 9.72
CA VAL A 24 11.33 13.15 9.76
C VAL A 24 11.69 13.60 8.35
N ASP A 25 11.65 12.67 7.39
CA ASP A 25 11.87 12.95 5.98
C ASP A 25 11.23 11.82 5.15
N VAL A 26 10.74 12.18 3.97
CA VAL A 26 10.25 11.22 2.97
C VAL A 26 10.78 11.63 1.60
N ARG A 27 11.26 10.65 0.83
CA ARG A 27 11.77 10.88 -0.52
C ARG A 27 11.13 9.93 -1.50
N ARG A 28 10.59 10.54 -2.56
CA ARG A 28 10.12 9.81 -3.74
C ARG A 28 11.31 9.29 -4.52
N GLY A 29 11.20 8.08 -5.03
CA GLY A 29 12.23 7.47 -5.84
C GLY A 29 12.19 7.92 -7.31
N ASP A 30 13.30 7.73 -8.01
CA ASP A 30 13.40 7.99 -9.44
C ASP A 30 12.74 6.84 -10.25
N GLY A 31 11.53 7.07 -10.76
CA GLY A 31 10.79 6.10 -11.58
C GLY A 31 11.45 5.72 -12.91
N SER A 32 12.52 6.40 -13.35
CA SER A 32 13.29 6.00 -14.55
C SER A 32 14.17 4.78 -14.30
N ARG A 33 14.46 4.45 -13.03
CA ARG A 33 15.35 3.35 -12.61
C ARG A 33 14.57 2.29 -11.83
N THR A 34 15.04 1.06 -11.89
CA THR A 34 14.43 -0.02 -11.09
C THR A 34 14.70 0.14 -9.60
N HIS A 35 13.78 -0.32 -8.76
CA HIS A 35 13.95 -0.31 -7.29
C HIS A 35 15.26 -0.99 -6.86
N ALA A 36 15.63 -2.10 -7.48
CA ALA A 36 16.85 -2.84 -7.13
C ALA A 36 18.13 -2.01 -7.32
N LEU A 37 18.16 -1.13 -8.32
CA LEU A 37 19.32 -0.27 -8.59
C LEU A 37 19.41 0.94 -7.68
N ARG A 38 18.28 1.49 -7.23
CA ARG A 38 18.25 2.79 -6.57
C ARG A 38 18.07 2.72 -5.05
N LEU A 39 17.27 1.76 -4.54
CA LEU A 39 16.93 1.69 -3.11
C LEU A 39 18.14 1.74 -2.16
N PRO A 40 19.23 0.98 -2.37
CA PRO A 40 20.37 1.06 -1.47
C PRO A 40 20.95 2.47 -1.36
N GLY A 41 21.11 3.18 -2.49
CA GLY A 41 21.60 4.54 -2.53
C GLY A 41 20.63 5.55 -1.91
N GLU A 42 19.32 5.40 -2.15
CA GLU A 42 18.28 6.26 -1.58
C GLU A 42 18.23 6.14 -0.06
N ILE A 43 18.32 4.92 0.48
CA ILE A 43 18.34 4.68 1.93
C ILE A 43 19.57 5.31 2.56
N VAL A 44 20.75 5.10 1.99
CA VAL A 44 22.00 5.69 2.51
C VAL A 44 21.92 7.23 2.45
N THR A 45 21.53 7.79 1.32
CA THR A 45 21.40 9.24 1.15
C THR A 45 20.43 9.85 2.17
N LEU A 46 19.29 9.18 2.43
CA LEU A 46 18.29 9.63 3.40
C LEU A 46 18.83 9.56 4.83
N THR A 47 19.44 8.44 5.23
CA THR A 47 19.98 8.26 6.58
C THR A 47 21.14 9.21 6.84
N ASP A 48 22.05 9.41 5.90
CA ASP A 48 23.20 10.31 6.03
C ASP A 48 22.77 11.77 6.18
N ALA A 49 21.74 12.21 5.43
CA ALA A 49 21.19 13.57 5.54
C ALA A 49 20.71 13.90 6.96
N HIS A 50 20.23 12.90 7.69
CA HIS A 50 19.77 13.04 9.07
C HIS A 50 20.77 12.54 10.11
N ARG A 51 21.99 12.15 9.69
CA ARG A 51 23.04 11.59 10.56
C ARG A 51 22.57 10.37 11.36
N TRP A 52 21.68 9.57 10.77
CA TRP A 52 21.26 8.29 11.33
C TRP A 52 22.13 7.18 10.76
N ARG A 53 22.57 6.27 11.61
CA ARG A 53 23.15 5.00 11.16
C ARG A 53 22.03 3.97 11.05
N LEU A 54 22.16 3.01 10.13
CA LEU A 54 21.20 1.91 10.01
C LEU A 54 21.09 1.07 11.30
N SER A 55 22.14 1.06 12.13
CA SER A 55 22.13 0.47 13.48
C SER A 55 21.23 1.19 14.48
N ASP A 56 20.92 2.47 14.24
CA ASP A 56 20.09 3.30 15.12
C ASP A 56 18.59 3.10 14.84
N ILE A 57 18.24 2.36 13.80
CA ILE A 57 16.87 2.02 13.46
C ILE A 57 16.36 0.96 14.44
N ASP A 58 15.22 1.23 15.06
CA ASP A 58 14.57 0.33 16.02
C ASP A 58 13.62 -0.64 15.34
N LEU A 59 12.94 -0.19 14.28
CA LEU A 59 11.92 -0.93 13.56
C LEU A 59 12.04 -0.69 12.05
N TYR A 60 11.88 -1.73 11.26
CA TYR A 60 11.78 -1.63 9.82
C TYR A 60 10.33 -1.81 9.38
N ALA A 61 9.92 -1.04 8.36
CA ALA A 61 8.56 -1.10 7.84
C ALA A 61 8.57 -1.21 6.31
N VAL A 62 7.60 -1.90 5.75
CA VAL A 62 7.48 -2.06 4.30
C VAL A 62 6.02 -2.15 3.88
N ALA A 63 5.68 -1.57 2.72
CA ALA A 63 4.41 -1.87 2.07
C ALA A 63 4.35 -3.36 1.75
N SER A 64 3.39 -4.07 2.34
CA SER A 64 3.17 -5.48 2.05
C SER A 64 2.35 -5.72 0.78
N GLY A 65 1.73 -4.69 0.21
CA GLY A 65 0.88 -4.72 -0.98
C GLY A 65 -0.53 -4.20 -0.68
N PRO A 66 -1.43 -4.22 -1.68
CA PRO A 66 -1.19 -4.64 -3.06
C PRO A 66 -0.34 -3.64 -3.84
N GLY A 67 0.12 -4.05 -5.05
CA GLY A 67 0.91 -3.22 -5.95
C GLY A 67 1.77 -4.04 -6.90
N SER A 68 2.82 -3.42 -7.45
CA SER A 68 3.77 -4.05 -8.36
C SER A 68 4.36 -5.34 -7.77
N PHE A 69 4.13 -6.47 -8.44
CA PHE A 69 4.63 -7.79 -8.00
C PHE A 69 6.16 -7.83 -7.82
N THR A 70 6.89 -7.27 -8.79
CA THR A 70 8.35 -7.19 -8.72
C THR A 70 8.80 -6.19 -7.67
N GLY A 71 8.14 -5.02 -7.61
CA GLY A 71 8.42 -3.99 -6.61
C GLY A 71 8.28 -4.52 -5.18
N LEU A 72 7.15 -5.16 -4.86
CA LEU A 72 6.91 -5.76 -3.54
C LEU A 72 8.02 -6.73 -3.11
N ARG A 73 8.46 -7.60 -4.01
CA ARG A 73 9.53 -8.54 -3.71
C ARG A 73 10.86 -7.86 -3.44
N ILE A 74 11.19 -6.82 -4.21
CA ILE A 74 12.44 -6.06 -4.02
C ILE A 74 12.38 -5.32 -2.67
N GLY A 75 11.29 -4.61 -2.36
CA GLY A 75 11.13 -3.88 -1.11
C GLY A 75 11.20 -4.80 0.11
N ILE A 76 10.44 -5.89 0.08
CA ILE A 76 10.44 -6.89 1.16
C ILE A 76 11.83 -7.51 1.35
N ALA A 77 12.49 -7.93 0.27
CA ALA A 77 13.84 -8.50 0.35
C ALA A 77 14.87 -7.50 0.90
N THR A 78 14.78 -6.23 0.49
CA THR A 78 15.64 -5.16 1.02
C THR A 78 15.46 -4.99 2.53
N ILE A 79 14.21 -4.88 2.98
CA ILE A 79 13.90 -4.74 4.41
C ILE A 79 14.31 -6.00 5.20
N GLN A 80 14.06 -7.18 4.67
CA GLN A 80 14.50 -8.44 5.29
C GLN A 80 16.02 -8.48 5.50
N GLY A 81 16.79 -8.06 4.49
CA GLY A 81 18.24 -7.99 4.56
C GLY A 81 18.72 -7.02 5.64
N LEU A 82 18.23 -5.78 5.60
CA LEU A 82 18.61 -4.74 6.57
C LEU A 82 18.22 -5.13 8.01
N ALA A 83 16.99 -5.58 8.21
CA ALA A 83 16.49 -5.96 9.52
C ALA A 83 17.23 -7.17 10.09
N SER A 84 17.62 -8.13 9.25
CA SER A 84 18.39 -9.31 9.66
C SER A 84 19.79 -8.94 10.13
N VAL A 85 20.50 -8.08 9.38
CA VAL A 85 21.84 -7.61 9.74
C VAL A 85 21.84 -6.87 11.08
N HIS A 86 20.84 -6.03 11.29
CA HIS A 86 20.71 -5.22 12.51
C HIS A 86 19.92 -5.90 13.63
N ARG A 87 19.48 -7.15 13.45
CA ARG A 87 18.69 -7.93 14.44
C ARG A 87 17.44 -7.20 14.89
N ARG A 88 16.75 -6.57 13.94
CA ARG A 88 15.52 -5.83 14.18
C ARG A 88 14.31 -6.57 13.62
N ARG A 89 13.13 -6.16 14.06
CA ARG A 89 11.85 -6.70 13.58
C ARG A 89 11.30 -5.87 12.43
N VAL A 90 10.30 -6.41 11.74
CA VAL A 90 9.66 -5.80 10.57
C VAL A 90 8.15 -5.77 10.75
N VAL A 91 7.53 -4.66 10.33
CA VAL A 91 6.08 -4.54 10.19
C VAL A 91 5.73 -4.38 8.72
N GLY A 92 4.78 -5.19 8.23
CA GLY A 92 4.17 -5.02 6.91
C GLY A 92 2.89 -4.20 7.02
N ILE A 93 2.75 -3.18 6.19
CA ILE A 93 1.57 -2.31 6.15
C ILE A 93 0.89 -2.45 4.79
N SER A 94 -0.43 -2.54 4.76
CA SER A 94 -1.19 -2.49 3.51
C SER A 94 -0.96 -1.17 2.78
N ALA A 95 -0.65 -1.22 1.50
CA ALA A 95 -0.47 -0.02 0.68
C ALA A 95 -1.78 0.79 0.57
N LEU A 96 -2.93 0.12 0.46
CA LEU A 96 -4.24 0.78 0.41
C LEU A 96 -4.58 1.45 1.75
N GLU A 97 -4.22 0.84 2.87
CA GLU A 97 -4.41 1.45 4.18
C GLU A 97 -3.49 2.67 4.38
N ALA A 98 -2.21 2.55 4.01
CA ALA A 98 -1.28 3.67 4.04
C ALA A 98 -1.76 4.84 3.16
N LEU A 99 -2.33 4.52 1.99
CA LEU A 99 -2.92 5.48 1.08
C LEU A 99 -4.12 6.20 1.70
N ALA A 100 -5.05 5.45 2.30
CA ALA A 100 -6.20 6.01 3.01
C ALA A 100 -5.77 6.85 4.21
N TYR A 101 -4.78 6.37 4.98
CA TYR A 101 -4.23 7.10 6.11
C TYR A 101 -3.62 8.45 5.69
N ALA A 102 -2.81 8.45 4.64
CA ALA A 102 -2.21 9.68 4.13
C ALA A 102 -3.26 10.70 3.63
N ALA A 103 -4.40 10.22 3.11
CA ALA A 103 -5.49 11.08 2.63
C ALA A 103 -6.42 11.59 3.74
N SER A 104 -6.37 11.00 4.93
CA SER A 104 -7.31 11.26 6.02
C SER A 104 -7.03 12.54 6.82
N ALA A 105 -5.84 13.14 6.69
CA ALA A 105 -5.36 14.22 7.56
C ALA A 105 -6.30 15.42 7.67
N ASP A 106 -6.99 15.77 6.56
CA ASP A 106 -7.88 16.92 6.47
C ASP A 106 -9.36 16.51 6.44
N LEU A 107 -9.68 15.26 6.78
CA LEU A 107 -11.04 14.74 6.69
C LEU A 107 -11.68 14.65 8.08
N VAL A 108 -12.99 14.93 8.11
CA VAL A 108 -13.77 14.84 9.35
C VAL A 108 -14.22 13.43 9.64
N PRO A 109 -14.52 13.09 10.90
CA PRO A 109 -15.15 11.81 11.26
C PRO A 109 -16.39 11.53 10.42
N GLY A 110 -16.54 10.31 9.97
CA GLY A 110 -17.62 9.87 9.07
C GLY A 110 -17.28 9.98 7.58
N ALA A 111 -16.25 10.74 7.20
CA ALA A 111 -15.82 10.83 5.80
C ALA A 111 -15.34 9.46 5.29
N ARG A 112 -15.69 9.14 4.04
CA ARG A 112 -15.26 7.91 3.36
C ARG A 112 -14.01 8.15 2.51
N ILE A 113 -13.12 7.21 2.49
CA ILE A 113 -11.90 7.22 1.68
C ILE A 113 -11.85 5.96 0.84
N ALA A 114 -11.88 6.12 -0.47
CA ALA A 114 -11.72 5.07 -1.45
C ALA A 114 -10.24 5.04 -1.91
N ALA A 115 -9.47 4.11 -1.38
CA ALA A 115 -8.08 3.91 -1.78
C ALA A 115 -8.04 3.07 -3.06
N TRP A 116 -7.59 3.66 -4.18
CA TRP A 116 -7.53 3.04 -5.49
C TRP A 116 -6.11 3.08 -6.07
N MET A 117 -5.52 1.92 -6.32
CA MET A 117 -4.25 1.80 -7.03
C MET A 117 -4.45 1.09 -8.37
N ASP A 118 -3.69 1.49 -9.39
CA ASP A 118 -3.75 0.81 -10.70
C ASP A 118 -3.31 -0.66 -10.56
N ALA A 119 -4.23 -1.56 -10.86
CA ALA A 119 -3.95 -2.99 -10.89
C ALA A 119 -3.62 -3.49 -12.30
N HIS A 120 -3.44 -2.59 -13.26
CA HIS A 120 -3.31 -2.88 -14.69
C HIS A 120 -4.52 -3.65 -15.27
N ARG A 121 -4.52 -3.94 -16.58
CA ARG A 121 -5.58 -4.72 -17.26
C ARG A 121 -6.99 -4.13 -17.08
N ARG A 122 -7.09 -2.82 -16.89
CA ARG A 122 -8.34 -2.08 -16.65
C ARG A 122 -9.01 -2.40 -15.31
N ASP A 123 -8.24 -2.88 -14.34
CA ASP A 123 -8.67 -3.10 -12.96
C ASP A 123 -8.01 -2.12 -12.00
N VAL A 124 -8.58 -2.01 -10.81
CA VAL A 124 -8.01 -1.30 -9.67
C VAL A 124 -7.90 -2.22 -8.47
N PHE A 125 -6.82 -2.10 -7.71
CA PHE A 125 -6.82 -2.51 -6.32
C PHE A 125 -7.60 -1.47 -5.53
N THR A 126 -8.58 -1.90 -4.76
CA THR A 126 -9.50 -1.02 -4.04
C THR A 126 -9.70 -1.47 -2.61
N ALA A 127 -9.88 -0.51 -1.72
CA ALA A 127 -10.40 -0.70 -0.37
C ALA A 127 -11.19 0.56 0.03
N LEU A 128 -12.17 0.41 0.90
CA LEU A 128 -13.00 1.52 1.38
C LEU A 128 -12.85 1.65 2.88
N TYR A 129 -12.53 2.85 3.33
CA TYR A 129 -12.36 3.18 4.74
C TYR A 129 -13.29 4.32 5.15
N GLN A 130 -13.53 4.41 6.46
CA GLN A 130 -14.19 5.55 7.09
C GLN A 130 -13.28 6.15 8.15
N VAL A 131 -13.17 7.47 8.16
CA VAL A 131 -12.50 8.22 9.23
C VAL A 131 -13.35 8.11 10.49
N THR A 132 -12.75 7.70 11.60
CA THR A 132 -13.42 7.62 12.91
C THR A 132 -13.27 8.93 13.68
N GLY A 133 -13.80 8.98 14.90
CA GLY A 133 -13.55 10.09 15.84
C GLY A 133 -12.21 10.02 16.57
N GLU A 134 -11.45 8.93 16.37
CA GLU A 134 -10.13 8.74 16.97
C GLU A 134 -9.08 9.60 16.26
N GLY A 135 -8.10 10.06 17.01
CA GLY A 135 -7.01 10.89 16.46
C GLY A 135 -6.13 10.15 15.45
N PRO A 136 -5.37 10.90 14.62
CA PRO A 136 -4.58 10.33 13.51
C PRO A 136 -3.48 9.36 13.95
N PHE A 137 -3.12 9.33 15.22
CA PHE A 137 -2.14 8.39 15.80
C PHE A 137 -2.82 7.26 16.59
N SER A 138 -4.12 7.09 16.42
CA SER A 138 -4.86 5.95 16.96
C SER A 138 -4.93 4.84 15.93
N ARG A 139 -4.79 3.60 16.40
CA ARG A 139 -5.00 2.41 15.57
C ARG A 139 -6.42 2.33 14.99
N ALA A 140 -7.38 2.94 15.68
CA ALA A 140 -8.77 3.01 15.28
C ALA A 140 -9.11 4.24 14.42
N HIS A 141 -8.12 5.03 13.99
CA HIS A 141 -8.33 6.23 13.18
C HIS A 141 -9.11 5.96 11.88
N LEU A 142 -8.84 4.83 11.25
CA LEU A 142 -9.57 4.34 10.09
C LEU A 142 -10.28 3.04 10.41
N SER A 143 -11.56 2.96 10.03
CA SER A 143 -12.34 1.72 10.04
C SER A 143 -12.50 1.22 8.61
N ALA A 144 -12.13 -0.02 8.34
CA ALA A 144 -12.36 -0.63 7.04
C ALA A 144 -13.86 -0.90 6.86
N ILE A 145 -14.44 -0.37 5.78
CA ILE A 145 -15.81 -0.69 5.33
C ILE A 145 -15.76 -1.85 4.34
N GLU A 146 -14.74 -1.87 3.46
CA GLU A 146 -14.50 -2.93 2.50
C GLU A 146 -13.00 -3.23 2.45
N ASP A 147 -12.65 -4.49 2.57
CA ASP A 147 -11.28 -4.98 2.55
C ASP A 147 -10.66 -4.87 1.14
N ALA A 148 -9.34 -5.04 1.07
CA ALA A 148 -8.59 -4.99 -0.17
C ALA A 148 -9.10 -6.00 -1.20
N ALA A 149 -9.51 -5.52 -2.36
CA ALA A 149 -10.01 -6.29 -3.48
C ALA A 149 -9.39 -5.83 -4.81
N VAL A 150 -9.57 -6.61 -5.86
CA VAL A 150 -9.28 -6.21 -7.24
C VAL A 150 -10.53 -6.37 -8.10
N SER A 151 -10.87 -5.32 -8.85
CA SER A 151 -12.06 -5.32 -9.71
C SER A 151 -11.97 -4.22 -10.76
N SER A 152 -12.87 -4.27 -11.76
CA SER A 152 -13.00 -3.16 -12.70
C SER A 152 -13.59 -1.92 -11.99
N PRO A 153 -13.14 -0.70 -12.34
CA PRO A 153 -13.65 0.55 -11.77
C PRO A 153 -15.17 0.66 -11.82
N THR A 154 -15.76 0.31 -12.96
CA THR A 154 -17.21 0.38 -13.16
C THR A 154 -17.98 -0.56 -12.24
N ALA A 155 -17.47 -1.77 -12.01
CA ALA A 155 -18.10 -2.74 -11.10
C ALA A 155 -18.04 -2.26 -9.64
N VAL A 156 -16.92 -1.65 -9.22
CA VAL A 156 -16.77 -1.08 -7.87
C VAL A 156 -17.75 0.07 -7.67
N LEU A 157 -17.77 1.03 -8.58
CA LEU A 157 -18.66 2.20 -8.50
C LEU A 157 -20.13 1.79 -8.49
N ALA A 158 -20.54 0.88 -9.39
CA ALA A 158 -21.91 0.40 -9.44
C ALA A 158 -22.31 -0.31 -8.13
N ARG A 159 -21.42 -1.12 -7.54
CA ARG A 159 -21.67 -1.80 -6.27
C ARG A 159 -21.87 -0.79 -5.13
N TRP A 160 -21.02 0.22 -5.03
CA TRP A 160 -21.16 1.22 -3.97
C TRP A 160 -22.39 2.10 -4.12
N GLN A 161 -22.77 2.48 -5.35
CA GLN A 161 -24.01 3.18 -5.61
C GLN A 161 -25.28 2.35 -5.33
N LEU A 162 -25.21 1.03 -5.56
CA LEU A 162 -26.32 0.13 -5.24
C LEU A 162 -26.54 0.01 -3.73
N LEU A 163 -25.47 0.02 -2.95
CA LEU A 163 -25.51 -0.04 -1.47
C LEU A 163 -25.93 1.31 -0.87
N ASP A 164 -25.51 2.42 -1.46
CA ASP A 164 -25.83 3.77 -1.02
C ASP A 164 -25.98 4.69 -2.27
N PRO A 165 -27.19 4.99 -2.72
CA PRO A 165 -27.43 5.89 -3.87
C PRO A 165 -26.84 7.29 -3.71
N ALA A 166 -26.61 7.75 -2.47
CA ALA A 166 -25.96 9.01 -2.15
C ALA A 166 -24.45 8.85 -1.88
N PHE A 167 -23.86 7.73 -2.31
CA PHE A 167 -22.45 7.45 -2.08
C PHE A 167 -21.56 8.58 -2.56
N SER A 168 -20.70 9.03 -1.65
CA SER A 168 -19.61 9.94 -1.95
C SER A 168 -18.40 9.60 -1.11
N ALA A 169 -17.20 9.82 -1.65
CA ALA A 169 -15.95 9.55 -1.00
C ALA A 169 -14.82 10.43 -1.53
N THR A 170 -13.75 10.54 -0.76
CA THR A 170 -12.45 10.98 -1.27
C THR A 170 -11.75 9.77 -1.87
N PHE A 171 -11.60 9.75 -3.19
CA PHE A 171 -10.83 8.76 -3.93
C PHE A 171 -9.37 9.20 -3.96
N VAL A 172 -8.45 8.29 -3.67
CA VAL A 172 -7.02 8.60 -3.60
C VAL A 172 -6.19 7.51 -4.25
N GLY A 173 -5.15 7.89 -4.98
CA GLY A 173 -4.18 7.02 -5.62
C GLY A 173 -4.08 7.19 -7.13
N ASP A 174 -3.14 6.49 -7.75
CA ASP A 174 -2.91 6.50 -9.20
C ASP A 174 -4.08 5.86 -9.98
N GLY A 175 -4.70 4.82 -9.43
CA GLY A 175 -5.94 4.25 -9.96
C GLY A 175 -7.11 5.22 -9.90
N ALA A 176 -7.21 6.04 -8.85
CA ALA A 176 -8.24 7.07 -8.76
C ALA A 176 -8.07 8.15 -9.84
N VAL A 177 -6.85 8.63 -10.06
CA VAL A 177 -6.53 9.60 -11.11
C VAL A 177 -6.79 9.02 -12.50
N LEU A 178 -6.38 7.76 -12.73
CA LEU A 178 -6.59 7.08 -14.02
C LEU A 178 -8.07 6.98 -14.42
N TYR A 179 -8.96 6.84 -13.45
CA TYR A 179 -10.40 6.67 -13.67
C TYR A 179 -11.24 7.84 -13.16
N GLU A 180 -10.64 9.04 -13.00
CA GLU A 180 -11.29 10.24 -12.47
C GLU A 180 -12.60 10.56 -13.16
N SER A 181 -12.64 10.52 -14.50
CA SER A 181 -13.84 10.81 -15.27
C SER A 181 -15.02 9.88 -14.90
N ALA A 182 -14.77 8.62 -14.67
CA ALA A 182 -15.78 7.65 -14.27
C ALA A 182 -16.24 7.91 -12.82
N ILE A 183 -15.31 8.24 -11.93
CA ILE A 183 -15.59 8.54 -10.52
C ILE A 183 -16.49 9.78 -10.39
N VAL A 184 -16.11 10.88 -11.05
CA VAL A 184 -16.86 12.14 -10.99
C VAL A 184 -18.25 12.02 -11.65
N ALA A 185 -18.37 11.21 -12.71
CA ALA A 185 -19.66 10.95 -13.35
C ALA A 185 -20.67 10.24 -12.44
N THR A 186 -20.22 9.51 -11.40
CA THR A 186 -21.13 8.84 -10.46
C THR A 186 -21.68 9.77 -9.39
N SER A 187 -20.90 10.76 -8.96
CA SER A 187 -21.36 11.79 -8.01
C SER A 187 -20.44 13.00 -8.09
N PRO A 188 -20.99 14.21 -8.23
CA PRO A 188 -20.21 15.46 -8.19
C PRO A 188 -19.59 15.74 -6.81
N ALA A 189 -20.04 15.04 -5.76
CA ALA A 189 -19.47 15.14 -4.42
C ALA A 189 -18.21 14.29 -4.23
N ASN A 190 -17.85 13.44 -5.20
CA ASN A 190 -16.60 12.69 -5.17
C ASN A 190 -15.41 13.62 -5.40
N VAL A 191 -14.38 13.45 -4.59
CA VAL A 191 -13.10 14.16 -4.70
C VAL A 191 -12.01 13.17 -5.08
N VAL A 192 -11.20 13.50 -6.09
CA VAL A 192 -10.06 12.67 -6.50
C VAL A 192 -8.77 13.36 -6.07
N LYS A 193 -7.91 12.60 -5.38
CA LYS A 193 -6.58 13.03 -4.95
C LYS A 193 -5.51 12.13 -5.58
N PRO A 194 -4.35 12.69 -5.97
CA PRO A 194 -3.25 11.90 -6.52
C PRO A 194 -2.61 10.99 -5.46
N LEU A 195 -1.75 10.09 -5.94
CA LEU A 195 -0.96 9.21 -5.08
C LEU A 195 0.08 10.03 -4.29
N PRO A 196 0.04 10.01 -2.94
CA PRO A 196 1.09 10.59 -2.11
C PRO A 196 2.29 9.66 -1.99
N ASP A 197 3.39 10.14 -1.40
CA ASP A 197 4.51 9.29 -1.01
C ASP A 197 4.14 8.45 0.22
N LEU A 198 4.00 7.13 0.05
CA LEU A 198 3.41 6.26 1.07
C LEU A 198 4.35 5.90 2.22
N ALA A 199 5.68 5.94 2.01
CA ALA A 199 6.63 5.46 3.02
C ALA A 199 6.48 6.19 4.38
N GLY A 200 6.13 7.48 4.38
CA GLY A 200 5.86 8.21 5.62
C GLY A 200 4.69 7.64 6.41
N ALA A 201 3.55 7.44 5.75
CA ALA A 201 2.35 6.84 6.36
C ALA A 201 2.62 5.39 6.80
N ILE A 202 3.34 4.60 5.98
CA ILE A 202 3.77 3.24 6.34
C ILE A 202 4.58 3.25 7.63
N GLY A 203 5.53 4.18 7.78
CA GLY A 203 6.36 4.28 8.98
C GLY A 203 5.57 4.64 10.24
N VAL A 204 4.63 5.57 10.13
CA VAL A 204 3.75 5.96 11.26
C VAL A 204 2.85 4.80 11.67
N LEU A 205 2.18 4.16 10.71
CA LEU A 205 1.32 3.00 10.97
C LEU A 205 2.11 1.81 11.54
N ALA A 206 3.35 1.61 11.09
CA ALA A 206 4.21 0.54 11.61
C ALA A 206 4.62 0.81 13.07
N GLU A 207 4.88 2.06 13.44
CA GLU A 207 5.18 2.41 14.83
C GLU A 207 3.96 2.15 15.75
N GLU A 208 2.75 2.45 15.28
CA GLU A 208 1.49 2.13 15.95
C GLU A 208 1.32 0.62 16.18
N ARG A 209 1.83 -0.19 15.25
CA ARG A 209 1.74 -1.65 15.24
C ARG A 209 3.04 -2.34 15.60
N ALA A 210 3.91 -1.68 16.35
CA ALA A 210 5.21 -2.25 16.74
C ALA A 210 5.08 -3.58 17.50
N SER A 211 3.97 -3.78 18.22
CA SER A 211 3.66 -5.05 18.90
C SER A 211 3.39 -6.21 17.92
N GLU A 212 3.01 -5.93 16.68
CA GLU A 212 2.75 -6.92 15.61
C GLU A 212 4.01 -7.23 14.79
N ALA A 213 5.13 -6.58 15.11
CA ALA A 213 6.37 -6.77 14.37
C ALA A 213 6.81 -8.23 14.40
N VAL A 214 7.21 -8.73 13.26
CA VAL A 214 7.62 -10.12 13.04
C VAL A 214 9.12 -10.24 12.78
N ALA A 215 9.64 -11.46 12.84
CA ALA A 215 10.99 -11.73 12.37
C ALA A 215 11.12 -11.39 10.87
N PRO A 216 12.28 -10.91 10.39
CA PRO A 216 12.44 -10.52 8.99
C PRO A 216 12.02 -11.62 8.01
N SER A 217 12.33 -12.88 8.30
CA SER A 217 11.96 -14.02 7.45
C SER A 217 10.45 -14.33 7.43
N ALA A 218 9.67 -13.77 8.34
CA ALA A 218 8.23 -14.04 8.43
C ALA A 218 7.37 -13.04 7.62
N ILE A 219 7.91 -11.88 7.24
CA ILE A 219 7.17 -10.92 6.42
C ILE A 219 6.81 -11.52 5.05
N ARG A 220 5.58 -11.32 4.61
CA ARG A 220 5.07 -11.85 3.34
C ARG A 220 4.35 -10.76 2.56
N PRO A 221 4.40 -10.81 1.21
CA PRO A 221 3.59 -9.92 0.39
C PRO A 221 2.11 -10.30 0.48
N LEU A 222 1.26 -9.28 0.48
CA LEU A 222 -0.19 -9.40 0.34
C LEU A 222 -0.56 -9.40 -1.14
N TYR A 223 -0.84 -10.57 -1.70
CA TYR A 223 -1.29 -10.72 -3.07
C TYR A 223 -2.82 -10.72 -3.12
N VAL A 224 -3.41 -9.57 -3.45
CA VAL A 224 -4.86 -9.43 -3.68
C VAL A 224 -5.26 -10.05 -5.02
N ARG A 225 -4.40 -9.94 -6.05
CA ARG A 225 -4.52 -10.69 -7.31
C ARG A 225 -3.57 -11.88 -7.28
N ARG A 226 -4.08 -13.05 -7.61
CA ARG A 226 -3.24 -14.25 -7.75
C ARG A 226 -2.24 -14.03 -8.90
N PRO A 227 -0.98 -14.47 -8.74
CA PRO A 227 0.02 -14.39 -9.80
C PRO A 227 -0.44 -15.08 -11.07
N ASP A 228 -0.17 -14.48 -12.25
CA ASP A 228 -0.56 -15.05 -13.56
C ASP A 228 -0.02 -16.47 -13.78
N ALA A 229 1.16 -16.75 -13.26
CA ALA A 229 1.76 -18.08 -13.33
C ALA A 229 0.93 -19.15 -12.60
N GLU A 230 0.27 -18.78 -11.49
CA GLU A 230 -0.64 -19.67 -10.78
C GLU A 230 -1.96 -19.84 -11.53
N LEU A 231 -2.52 -18.75 -12.07
CA LEU A 231 -3.74 -18.80 -12.88
C LEU A 231 -3.54 -19.69 -14.11
N ALA A 232 -2.47 -19.49 -14.87
CA ALA A 232 -2.11 -20.29 -16.04
C ALA A 232 -1.84 -21.77 -15.69
N ARG A 233 -1.31 -22.05 -14.50
CA ARG A 233 -1.14 -23.42 -14.01
C ARG A 233 -2.48 -24.09 -13.70
N ASP A 234 -3.37 -23.37 -13.03
CA ASP A 234 -4.71 -23.90 -12.70
C ASP A 234 -5.55 -24.15 -13.94
N GLU A 235 -5.50 -23.25 -14.94
CA GLU A 235 -6.15 -23.46 -16.25
C GLU A 235 -5.63 -24.70 -16.96
N LYS A 236 -4.30 -24.92 -16.99
CA LYS A 236 -3.70 -26.14 -17.56
C LYS A 236 -4.14 -27.41 -16.82
N LEU A 237 -4.24 -27.35 -15.49
CA LEU A 237 -4.68 -28.46 -14.67
C LEU A 237 -6.17 -28.78 -14.88
N LEU A 238 -7.01 -27.77 -15.07
CA LEU A 238 -8.44 -27.93 -15.38
C LEU A 238 -8.62 -28.55 -16.76
N ALA A 239 -7.94 -28.01 -17.77
CA ALA A 239 -7.96 -28.54 -19.13
C ALA A 239 -7.50 -30.01 -19.21
N ALA A 240 -6.45 -30.36 -18.44
CA ALA A 240 -5.96 -31.75 -18.37
C ALA A 240 -6.99 -32.70 -17.72
N LYS A 241 -7.72 -32.23 -16.68
CA LYS A 241 -8.78 -33.04 -16.05
C LYS A 241 -10.01 -33.22 -16.90
N GLU A 242 -10.38 -32.24 -17.73
CA GLU A 242 -11.49 -32.34 -18.68
C GLU A 242 -11.16 -33.33 -19.81
N SER A 243 -9.92 -33.27 -20.32
CA SER A 243 -9.44 -34.22 -21.34
C SER A 243 -9.39 -35.68 -20.85
N SER A 244 -9.19 -35.90 -19.56
CA SER A 244 -9.13 -37.24 -18.96
C SER A 244 -10.51 -37.82 -18.62
N LYS A 245 -11.57 -37.01 -18.58
CA LYS A 245 -12.96 -37.45 -18.33
C LYS A 245 -13.73 -37.76 -19.60
N GLY A 246 -13.20 -37.44 -20.80
CA GLY A 246 -13.79 -37.65 -22.09
C GLY A 246 -13.30 -38.91 -22.81
N MET A 247 -12.46 -39.73 -22.16
CA MET A 247 -12.06 -41.07 -22.62
C MET A 247 -12.67 -42.14 -21.73
#